data_c9380702bf1c93a71c2d307bf283bc1d
#
_entry.id   c9380702bf1c93a71c2d307bf283bc1d
#
_cell.length_a   1.000
_cell.length_b   1.000
_cell.length_c   1.000
_cell.angle_alpha   90.00
_cell.angle_beta   90.00
_cell.angle_gamma   90.00
#
_symmetry.space_group_name_H-M   'P 1'
#
loop_
_entity.id
_entity.type
_entity.pdbx_description
1 polymer ?
#
loop_
_entity_poly.entity_id
_entity_poly.type
_entity_poly.pdbx_seq_one_letter_code
_entity_poly.pdbx_strand_id
1 'polypeptide(L)'
;MITWNNLDTLTSFKELENVERVDLVKAMAGENGAERVKNYSVPMAEGLTYNYAAKQVDDKVLTALAKLADEAQLTEKFEALYNGEVINTGEKRLVLHHMTRGQLGEAVEADGVDKRTFYTEQQAKIADFANKVHAGEITNGAGEKFTTVVQIGIGGSDLGPRAMYLALENWAKKNDTFKMEAKFISNVDPDDAAAVLNSIDVAHSIFVLVSKSGTTLETLTNESFVKDALKNAGLDASKHMIAVTSETSPLAKSDDYLAAFFMDDYIGGRYSSTSAVGGAVLSLAFGPEVFAQFLDGAAAEDTLSKNKDVFKNPAMLDALIGVYERNVLGYPSTAVLPYSQALSRFPAHLQQLDMESNGKSVNRFGEPVNYPTGPVIFGEPGTNGQHSFYQLLHQGTDIVPLQFVGYKNSQMETDVVIQDSTSQQKLCANVAAQIVAFACGKSDENRNKNFEGGRPSSIIIGEQVNPGSLGALLAHFENKVMFQGFVWNVNSFDQEGVQLGKVLAKRVLAHETDGALKVFSDLLNI
;
A
#
# COMPACT_ATOMS: atom_id res chain seq x y z
N MET A 1 16.02 15.21 -22.50
CA MET A 1 16.47 15.52 -21.13
C MET A 1 15.22 15.72 -20.29
N ILE A 2 15.11 15.03 -19.18
CA ILE A 2 13.96 15.14 -18.26
C ILE A 2 14.03 16.47 -17.53
N THR A 3 12.89 17.17 -17.45
CA THR A 3 12.73 18.42 -16.70
C THR A 3 11.83 18.19 -15.48
N TRP A 4 12.17 18.80 -14.36
CA TRP A 4 11.45 18.70 -13.11
C TRP A 4 10.87 20.05 -12.74
N ASN A 5 9.69 20.34 -13.25
CA ASN A 5 8.99 21.61 -13.08
C ASN A 5 7.90 21.49 -12.00
N ASN A 6 7.69 22.57 -11.25
CA ASN A 6 6.56 22.64 -10.32
C ASN A 6 5.23 22.69 -11.09
N LEU A 7 4.18 22.08 -10.53
CA LEU A 7 2.86 21.96 -11.16
C LEU A 7 2.31 23.30 -11.64
N ASP A 8 2.40 24.34 -10.83
CA ASP A 8 1.89 25.70 -11.10
C ASP A 8 2.64 26.44 -12.21
N THR A 9 3.79 25.92 -12.66
CA THR A 9 4.54 26.46 -13.79
C THR A 9 4.16 25.85 -15.14
N LEU A 10 3.48 24.69 -15.14
CA LEU A 10 3.10 23.97 -16.36
C LEU A 10 1.94 24.68 -17.08
N THR A 11 2.08 24.83 -18.40
CA THR A 11 1.05 25.47 -19.25
C THR A 11 -0.20 24.61 -19.31
N SER A 12 -0.04 23.31 -19.45
CA SER A 12 -1.14 22.34 -19.47
C SER A 12 -1.93 22.32 -18.17
N PHE A 13 -1.30 22.53 -17.02
CA PHE A 13 -2.01 22.66 -15.75
C PHE A 13 -2.88 23.92 -15.72
N LYS A 14 -2.36 25.07 -16.19
CA LYS A 14 -3.15 26.30 -16.30
C LYS A 14 -4.31 26.17 -17.29
N GLU A 15 -4.15 25.40 -18.36
CA GLU A 15 -5.25 25.06 -19.26
C GLU A 15 -6.29 24.20 -18.51
N LEU A 16 -5.86 23.20 -17.74
CA LEU A 16 -6.73 22.31 -16.96
C LEU A 16 -7.56 23.07 -15.91
N GLU A 17 -6.97 24.07 -15.23
CA GLU A 17 -7.70 24.92 -14.27
C GLU A 17 -8.89 25.67 -14.91
N ASN A 18 -8.82 25.95 -16.21
CA ASN A 18 -9.82 26.69 -16.95
C ASN A 18 -10.85 25.78 -17.68
N VAL A 19 -10.72 24.45 -17.60
CA VAL A 19 -11.72 23.53 -18.17
C VAL A 19 -13.01 23.62 -17.39
N GLU A 20 -14.14 23.65 -18.11
CA GLU A 20 -15.48 23.65 -17.50
C GLU A 20 -15.65 22.40 -16.61
N ARG A 21 -16.15 22.63 -15.39
CA ARG A 21 -16.37 21.54 -14.43
C ARG A 21 -17.56 20.67 -14.84
N VAL A 22 -17.39 19.36 -14.77
CA VAL A 22 -18.41 18.39 -15.11
C VAL A 22 -19.52 18.37 -14.06
N ASP A 23 -20.75 18.55 -14.47
CA ASP A 23 -21.94 18.27 -13.65
C ASP A 23 -22.14 16.74 -13.59
N LEU A 24 -21.62 16.13 -12.54
CA LEU A 24 -21.63 14.67 -12.39
C LEU A 24 -23.05 14.11 -12.27
N VAL A 25 -23.99 14.85 -11.65
CA VAL A 25 -25.38 14.43 -11.52
C VAL A 25 -26.00 14.23 -12.90
N LYS A 26 -25.81 15.20 -13.81
CA LYS A 26 -26.28 15.08 -15.19
C LYS A 26 -25.53 14.02 -15.99
N ALA A 27 -24.20 13.96 -15.81
CA ALA A 27 -23.35 13.02 -16.56
C ALA A 27 -23.70 11.56 -16.25
N MET A 28 -24.10 11.26 -15.01
CA MET A 28 -24.42 9.90 -14.57
C MET A 28 -25.93 9.57 -14.62
N ALA A 29 -26.77 10.51 -15.10
CA ALA A 29 -28.21 10.30 -15.16
C ALA A 29 -28.64 9.47 -16.39
N GLY A 30 -29.57 8.52 -16.17
CA GLY A 30 -30.26 7.79 -17.24
C GLY A 30 -29.32 7.02 -18.19
N GLU A 31 -29.65 7.03 -19.49
CA GLU A 31 -28.90 6.31 -20.53
C GLU A 31 -27.49 6.86 -20.71
N ASN A 32 -27.26 8.16 -20.53
CA ASN A 32 -25.95 8.76 -20.60
C ASN A 32 -25.00 8.15 -19.56
N GLY A 33 -25.48 7.95 -18.33
CA GLY A 33 -24.70 7.28 -17.28
C GLY A 33 -24.36 5.83 -17.63
N ALA A 34 -25.31 5.10 -18.22
CA ALA A 34 -25.10 3.71 -18.62
C ALA A 34 -24.03 3.59 -19.73
N GLU A 35 -24.06 4.48 -20.73
CA GLU A 35 -23.06 4.53 -21.79
C GLU A 35 -21.69 4.95 -21.24
N ARG A 36 -21.67 5.93 -20.35
CA ARG A 36 -20.47 6.40 -19.68
C ARG A 36 -19.75 5.29 -18.89
N VAL A 37 -20.52 4.44 -18.15
CA VAL A 37 -19.97 3.29 -17.42
C VAL A 37 -19.27 2.30 -18.36
N LYS A 38 -19.75 2.13 -19.58
CA LYS A 38 -19.13 1.26 -20.59
C LYS A 38 -17.86 1.86 -21.17
N ASN A 39 -17.83 3.18 -21.37
CA ASN A 39 -16.75 3.85 -22.12
C ASN A 39 -15.59 4.33 -21.22
N TYR A 40 -15.86 4.69 -19.95
CA TYR A 40 -14.85 5.17 -19.03
C TYR A 40 -14.28 4.04 -18.17
N SER A 41 -13.57 3.14 -18.83
CA SER A 41 -13.00 1.93 -18.26
C SER A 41 -11.68 1.58 -18.91
N VAL A 42 -10.67 1.20 -18.12
CA VAL A 42 -9.35 0.79 -18.59
C VAL A 42 -9.03 -0.58 -18.01
N PRO A 43 -8.66 -1.56 -18.86
CA PRO A 43 -8.16 -2.84 -18.36
C PRO A 43 -6.87 -2.66 -17.55
N MET A 44 -6.76 -3.42 -16.47
CA MET A 44 -5.58 -3.58 -15.63
C MET A 44 -5.04 -5.01 -15.78
N ALA A 45 -3.89 -5.29 -15.19
CA ALA A 45 -3.34 -6.64 -15.13
C ALA A 45 -4.24 -7.60 -14.33
N GLU A 46 -4.04 -8.89 -14.51
CA GLU A 46 -4.71 -9.97 -13.77
C GLU A 46 -6.26 -9.93 -13.82
N GLY A 47 -6.80 -9.44 -14.94
CA GLY A 47 -8.25 -9.34 -15.14
C GLY A 47 -8.94 -8.27 -14.30
N LEU A 48 -8.18 -7.39 -13.66
CA LEU A 48 -8.73 -6.20 -13.02
C LEU A 48 -9.15 -5.16 -14.06
N THR A 49 -10.04 -4.28 -13.68
CA THR A 49 -10.51 -3.17 -14.52
C THR A 49 -10.69 -1.93 -13.67
N TYR A 50 -10.11 -0.82 -14.07
CA TYR A 50 -10.33 0.49 -13.48
C TYR A 50 -11.46 1.21 -14.22
N ASN A 51 -12.59 1.43 -13.55
CA ASN A 51 -13.72 2.19 -14.06
C ASN A 51 -13.82 3.54 -13.33
N TYR A 52 -13.75 4.62 -14.10
CA TYR A 52 -13.78 6.00 -13.61
C TYR A 52 -15.00 6.80 -14.09
N ALA A 53 -16.06 6.10 -14.53
CA ALA A 53 -17.24 6.73 -15.06
C ALA A 53 -17.91 7.73 -14.10
N ALA A 54 -17.87 7.45 -12.79
CA ALA A 54 -18.42 8.31 -11.77
C ALA A 54 -17.43 9.37 -11.24
N LYS A 55 -16.30 9.61 -11.91
CA LYS A 55 -15.42 10.76 -11.67
C LYS A 55 -15.92 12.01 -12.40
N GLN A 56 -15.57 13.20 -11.88
CA GLN A 56 -15.96 14.49 -12.48
C GLN A 56 -15.11 14.86 -13.70
N VAL A 57 -14.98 13.95 -14.64
CA VAL A 57 -14.20 14.11 -15.87
C VAL A 57 -15.07 13.91 -17.11
N ASP A 58 -14.73 14.55 -18.20
CA ASP A 58 -15.26 14.32 -19.55
C ASP A 58 -14.10 14.32 -20.55
N ASP A 59 -14.38 14.20 -21.82
CA ASP A 59 -13.34 14.15 -22.86
C ASP A 59 -12.48 15.42 -22.91
N LYS A 60 -13.00 16.59 -22.49
CA LYS A 60 -12.23 17.84 -22.42
C LYS A 60 -11.23 17.78 -21.26
N VAL A 61 -11.69 17.39 -20.07
CA VAL A 61 -10.85 17.19 -18.90
C VAL A 61 -9.81 16.12 -19.19
N LEU A 62 -10.20 14.98 -19.74
CA LEU A 62 -9.31 13.87 -20.07
C LEU A 62 -8.24 14.28 -21.08
N THR A 63 -8.60 15.06 -22.11
CA THR A 63 -7.65 15.61 -23.07
C THR A 63 -6.63 16.56 -22.40
N ALA A 64 -7.08 17.39 -21.47
CA ALA A 64 -6.20 18.29 -20.72
C ALA A 64 -5.27 17.51 -19.78
N LEU A 65 -5.76 16.44 -19.15
CA LEU A 65 -4.94 15.54 -18.33
C LEU A 65 -3.86 14.81 -19.15
N ALA A 66 -4.19 14.38 -20.37
CA ALA A 66 -3.19 13.77 -21.27
C ALA A 66 -2.09 14.78 -21.64
N LYS A 67 -2.44 16.04 -21.95
CA LYS A 67 -1.44 17.11 -22.17
C LYS A 67 -0.58 17.35 -20.92
N LEU A 68 -1.17 17.29 -19.73
CA LEU A 68 -0.42 17.44 -18.48
C LEU A 68 0.58 16.28 -18.30
N ALA A 69 0.20 15.06 -18.63
CA ALA A 69 1.10 13.92 -18.58
C ALA A 69 2.31 14.10 -19.52
N ASP A 70 2.05 14.55 -20.74
CA ASP A 70 3.09 14.79 -21.76
C ASP A 70 4.04 15.95 -21.33
N GLU A 71 3.51 17.09 -20.91
CA GLU A 71 4.33 18.24 -20.48
C GLU A 71 5.13 17.91 -19.21
N ALA A 72 4.51 17.17 -18.27
CA ALA A 72 5.17 16.70 -17.07
C ALA A 72 6.15 15.54 -17.32
N GLN A 73 6.23 15.00 -18.54
CA GLN A 73 7.13 13.91 -18.95
C GLN A 73 7.00 12.67 -18.06
N LEU A 74 5.76 12.25 -17.75
CA LEU A 74 5.51 11.18 -16.77
C LEU A 74 6.09 9.83 -17.21
N THR A 75 6.00 9.52 -18.50
CA THR A 75 6.56 8.28 -19.05
C THR A 75 8.08 8.27 -18.98
N GLU A 76 8.73 9.38 -19.35
CA GLU A 76 10.18 9.53 -19.33
C GLU A 76 10.73 9.49 -17.89
N LYS A 77 9.99 10.06 -16.94
CA LYS A 77 10.34 9.99 -15.50
C LYS A 77 10.22 8.57 -14.95
N PHE A 78 9.19 7.83 -15.37
CA PHE A 78 9.07 6.43 -15.01
C PHE A 78 10.18 5.58 -15.65
N GLU A 79 10.52 5.87 -16.91
CA GLU A 79 11.65 5.24 -17.60
C GLU A 79 12.98 5.47 -16.87
N ALA A 80 13.24 6.70 -16.42
CA ALA A 80 14.40 7.04 -15.62
C ALA A 80 14.43 6.26 -14.29
N LEU A 81 13.27 6.11 -13.63
CA LEU A 81 13.17 5.35 -12.38
C LEU A 81 13.54 3.89 -12.61
N TYR A 82 12.91 3.21 -13.57
CA TYR A 82 13.15 1.78 -13.75
C TYR A 82 14.49 1.44 -14.45
N ASN A 83 15.16 2.41 -15.03
CA ASN A 83 16.53 2.29 -15.53
C ASN A 83 17.59 2.69 -14.49
N GLY A 84 17.19 2.97 -13.25
CA GLY A 84 18.11 3.19 -12.13
C GLY A 84 18.74 4.57 -12.09
N GLU A 85 18.05 5.61 -12.57
CA GLU A 85 18.48 6.99 -12.28
C GLU A 85 18.20 7.35 -10.82
N VAL A 86 18.92 8.35 -10.28
CA VAL A 86 18.72 8.83 -8.91
C VAL A 86 17.42 9.62 -8.83
N ILE A 87 16.34 8.94 -8.47
CA ILE A 87 15.01 9.55 -8.32
C ILE A 87 14.76 10.04 -6.89
N ASN A 88 15.24 9.34 -5.87
CA ASN A 88 15.22 9.82 -4.49
C ASN A 88 16.34 10.86 -4.27
N THR A 89 16.03 12.13 -4.55
CA THR A 89 17.01 13.22 -4.50
C THR A 89 17.41 13.60 -3.07
N GLY A 90 16.53 13.43 -2.09
CA GLY A 90 16.80 13.74 -0.68
C GLY A 90 17.89 12.84 -0.09
N GLU A 91 17.82 11.55 -0.35
CA GLU A 91 18.80 10.57 0.12
C GLU A 91 19.87 10.23 -0.94
N LYS A 92 19.77 10.80 -2.15
CA LYS A 92 20.65 10.53 -3.31
C LYS A 92 20.73 9.05 -3.67
N ARG A 93 19.57 8.40 -3.74
CA ARG A 93 19.42 6.96 -3.96
C ARG A 93 18.62 6.63 -5.20
N LEU A 94 18.84 5.45 -5.74
CA LEU A 94 17.98 4.80 -6.71
C LEU A 94 16.65 4.42 -6.05
N VAL A 95 15.65 4.06 -6.86
CA VAL A 95 14.35 3.56 -6.40
C VAL A 95 14.05 2.28 -7.16
N LEU A 96 14.21 1.12 -6.53
CA LEU A 96 14.29 -0.17 -7.21
C LEU A 96 13.23 -1.20 -6.76
N HIS A 97 12.17 -0.79 -6.06
CA HIS A 97 11.13 -1.72 -5.59
C HIS A 97 10.50 -2.55 -6.73
N HIS A 98 10.33 -1.98 -7.91
CA HIS A 98 9.83 -2.69 -9.10
C HIS A 98 10.76 -3.85 -9.54
N MET A 99 12.07 -3.75 -9.31
CA MET A 99 13.03 -4.81 -9.68
C MET A 99 12.94 -6.05 -8.78
N THR A 100 12.26 -5.98 -7.64
CA THR A 100 11.97 -7.18 -6.85
C THR A 100 10.98 -8.12 -7.54
N ARG A 101 10.18 -7.61 -8.46
CA ARG A 101 9.11 -8.36 -9.15
C ARG A 101 9.37 -8.59 -10.63
N GLY A 102 10.17 -7.77 -11.31
CA GLY A 102 10.48 -7.94 -12.74
C GLY A 102 11.61 -7.05 -13.23
N GLN A 103 11.96 -7.23 -14.49
CA GLN A 103 12.92 -6.40 -15.22
C GLN A 103 12.14 -5.57 -16.25
N LEU A 104 11.97 -4.27 -15.99
CA LEU A 104 11.20 -3.37 -16.88
C LEU A 104 12.06 -2.73 -17.97
N GLY A 105 13.33 -2.46 -17.67
CA GLY A 105 14.28 -1.77 -18.52
C GLY A 105 15.61 -2.49 -18.60
N GLU A 106 16.68 -1.71 -18.68
CA GLU A 106 18.06 -2.21 -18.72
C GLU A 106 18.48 -2.80 -17.37
N ALA A 107 19.61 -3.53 -17.36
CA ALA A 107 20.22 -3.97 -16.11
C ALA A 107 20.69 -2.77 -15.29
N VAL A 108 20.46 -2.81 -13.99
CA VAL A 108 20.86 -1.75 -13.04
C VAL A 108 21.93 -2.31 -12.12
N GLU A 109 23.15 -1.80 -12.28
CA GLU A 109 24.25 -2.07 -11.37
C GLU A 109 24.37 -0.97 -10.32
N ALA A 110 24.44 -1.35 -9.06
CA ALA A 110 24.74 -0.45 -7.96
C ALA A 110 25.62 -1.19 -6.93
N ASP A 111 26.59 -0.49 -6.36
CA ASP A 111 27.58 -1.05 -5.42
C ASP A 111 28.36 -2.26 -6.00
N GLY A 112 28.53 -2.31 -7.33
CA GLY A 112 29.21 -3.40 -8.03
C GLY A 112 28.40 -4.68 -8.17
N VAL A 113 27.07 -4.61 -7.96
CA VAL A 113 26.16 -5.76 -8.02
C VAL A 113 24.99 -5.44 -8.95
N ASP A 114 24.66 -6.37 -9.85
CA ASP A 114 23.40 -6.35 -10.60
C ASP A 114 22.22 -6.53 -9.63
N LYS A 115 21.34 -5.53 -9.56
CA LYS A 115 20.28 -5.48 -8.55
C LYS A 115 19.17 -6.49 -8.78
N ARG A 116 18.85 -6.80 -10.03
CA ARG A 116 17.85 -7.85 -10.30
C ARG A 116 18.36 -9.21 -9.85
N THR A 117 19.62 -9.54 -10.13
CA THR A 117 20.28 -10.76 -9.65
C THR A 117 20.26 -10.82 -8.12
N PHE A 118 20.63 -9.74 -7.45
CA PHE A 118 20.58 -9.67 -5.98
C PHE A 118 19.18 -10.01 -5.43
N TYR A 119 18.12 -9.37 -5.96
CA TYR A 119 16.76 -9.62 -5.46
C TYR A 119 16.29 -11.05 -5.74
N THR A 120 16.58 -11.60 -6.92
CA THR A 120 16.21 -12.99 -7.24
C THR A 120 16.97 -14.01 -6.39
N GLU A 121 18.23 -13.75 -6.06
CA GLU A 121 18.97 -14.59 -5.11
C GLU A 121 18.39 -14.57 -3.70
N GLN A 122 17.95 -13.39 -3.21
CA GLN A 122 17.27 -13.32 -1.92
C GLN A 122 15.93 -14.08 -1.95
N GLN A 123 15.16 -13.95 -3.01
CA GLN A 123 13.92 -14.71 -3.21
C GLN A 123 14.17 -16.22 -3.21
N ALA A 124 15.22 -16.68 -3.90
CA ALA A 124 15.61 -18.10 -3.93
C ALA A 124 16.03 -18.61 -2.54
N LYS A 125 16.79 -17.81 -1.77
CA LYS A 125 17.19 -18.15 -0.39
C LYS A 125 15.98 -18.24 0.53
N ILE A 126 15.04 -17.31 0.43
CA ILE A 126 13.78 -17.31 1.20
C ILE A 126 12.94 -18.54 0.84
N ALA A 127 12.82 -18.85 -0.46
CA ALA A 127 12.08 -20.01 -0.94
C ALA A 127 12.66 -21.32 -0.44
N ASP A 128 13.97 -21.51 -0.53
CA ASP A 128 14.69 -22.69 0.00
C ASP A 128 14.45 -22.83 1.51
N PHE A 129 14.60 -21.74 2.25
CA PHE A 129 14.37 -21.74 3.69
C PHE A 129 12.92 -22.11 4.05
N ALA A 130 11.94 -21.47 3.42
CA ALA A 130 10.53 -21.74 3.67
C ALA A 130 10.16 -23.20 3.34
N ASN A 131 10.66 -23.74 2.22
CA ASN A 131 10.44 -25.14 1.85
C ASN A 131 11.05 -26.10 2.86
N LYS A 132 12.26 -25.85 3.38
CA LYS A 132 12.87 -26.66 4.44
C LYS A 132 12.09 -26.62 5.75
N VAL A 133 11.54 -25.43 6.13
CA VAL A 133 10.65 -25.30 7.28
C VAL A 133 9.39 -26.14 7.09
N HIS A 134 8.73 -26.04 5.94
CA HIS A 134 7.50 -26.79 5.63
C HIS A 134 7.73 -28.31 5.57
N ALA A 135 8.88 -28.73 5.02
CA ALA A 135 9.27 -30.14 4.98
C ALA A 135 9.60 -30.70 6.39
N GLY A 136 9.96 -29.82 7.34
CA GLY A 136 10.43 -30.22 8.67
C GLY A 136 11.92 -30.59 8.68
N GLU A 137 12.68 -30.09 7.73
CA GLU A 137 14.14 -30.17 7.73
C GLU A 137 14.74 -29.09 8.64
N ILE A 138 14.07 -27.94 8.75
CA ILE A 138 14.32 -26.91 9.75
C ILE A 138 13.21 -27.01 10.79
N THR A 139 13.58 -27.27 12.03
CA THR A 139 12.68 -27.50 13.16
C THR A 139 13.10 -26.67 14.36
N ASN A 140 12.25 -26.61 15.39
CA ASN A 140 12.61 -26.06 16.69
C ASN A 140 13.71 -26.91 17.38
N GLY A 141 14.20 -26.46 18.54
CA GLY A 141 15.26 -27.16 19.27
C GLY A 141 14.89 -28.58 19.72
N ALA A 142 13.59 -28.94 19.73
CA ALA A 142 13.08 -30.26 20.07
C ALA A 142 12.87 -31.19 18.85
N GLY A 143 13.14 -30.72 17.64
CA GLY A 143 12.92 -31.48 16.40
C GLY A 143 11.47 -31.44 15.91
N GLU A 144 10.66 -30.49 16.35
CA GLU A 144 9.26 -30.35 15.99
C GLU A 144 9.05 -29.23 14.94
N LYS A 145 7.99 -29.35 14.14
CA LYS A 145 7.67 -28.39 13.08
C LYS A 145 7.15 -27.08 13.64
N PHE A 146 7.50 -25.99 12.98
CA PHE A 146 6.87 -24.69 13.20
C PHE A 146 5.47 -24.66 12.57
N THR A 147 4.51 -24.02 13.26
CA THR A 147 3.12 -23.83 12.81
C THR A 147 2.72 -22.37 12.72
N THR A 148 3.49 -21.48 13.34
CA THR A 148 3.21 -20.05 13.41
C THR A 148 4.43 -19.24 12.99
N VAL A 149 4.24 -18.22 12.18
CA VAL A 149 5.25 -17.21 11.88
C VAL A 149 4.83 -15.87 12.49
N VAL A 150 5.73 -15.20 13.22
CA VAL A 150 5.46 -13.90 13.84
C VAL A 150 6.40 -12.88 13.25
N GLN A 151 5.87 -11.89 12.50
CA GLN A 151 6.69 -10.79 11.99
C GLN A 151 6.76 -9.66 13.01
N ILE A 152 7.97 -9.24 13.33
CA ILE A 152 8.29 -8.12 14.23
C ILE A 152 8.82 -6.98 13.38
N GLY A 153 8.05 -5.91 13.23
CA GLY A 153 8.42 -4.76 12.42
C GLY A 153 7.40 -3.64 12.53
N ILE A 154 7.78 -2.40 12.22
CA ILE A 154 6.93 -1.22 12.31
C ILE A 154 6.86 -0.47 10.97
N GLY A 155 5.79 0.27 10.73
CA GLY A 155 5.58 1.03 9.51
C GLY A 155 5.54 0.14 8.27
N GLY A 156 6.43 0.38 7.30
CA GLY A 156 6.50 -0.44 6.08
C GLY A 156 6.90 -1.89 6.29
N SER A 157 7.54 -2.19 7.42
CA SER A 157 7.86 -3.57 7.80
C SER A 157 6.69 -4.33 8.43
N ASP A 158 5.52 -3.68 8.57
CA ASP A 158 4.28 -4.27 9.09
C ASP A 158 3.11 -4.07 8.12
N LEU A 159 2.78 -2.80 7.80
CA LEU A 159 1.50 -2.43 7.16
C LEU A 159 1.27 -3.15 5.83
N GLY A 160 2.24 -3.17 4.95
CA GLY A 160 2.14 -3.87 3.67
C GLY A 160 2.08 -5.39 3.83
N PRO A 161 3.09 -6.04 4.43
CA PRO A 161 3.08 -7.49 4.64
C PRO A 161 1.85 -8.01 5.37
N ARG A 162 1.39 -7.33 6.43
CA ARG A 162 0.15 -7.69 7.15
C ARG A 162 -1.08 -7.56 6.26
N ALA A 163 -1.18 -6.49 5.48
CA ALA A 163 -2.31 -6.32 4.55
C ALA A 163 -2.34 -7.41 3.49
N MET A 164 -1.18 -7.80 2.93
CA MET A 164 -1.07 -8.88 1.94
C MET A 164 -1.39 -10.24 2.55
N TYR A 165 -0.90 -10.52 3.77
CA TYR A 165 -1.23 -11.76 4.47
C TYR A 165 -2.74 -11.90 4.69
N LEU A 166 -3.38 -10.88 5.27
CA LEU A 166 -4.83 -10.91 5.52
C LEU A 166 -5.65 -11.00 4.23
N ALA A 167 -5.15 -10.39 3.15
CA ALA A 167 -5.80 -10.47 1.86
C ALA A 167 -5.78 -11.88 1.25
N LEU A 168 -4.77 -12.69 1.56
CA LEU A 168 -4.59 -14.02 0.96
C LEU A 168 -4.94 -15.17 1.89
N GLU A 169 -5.13 -14.95 3.18
CA GLU A 169 -5.32 -16.03 4.17
C GLU A 169 -6.47 -16.97 3.82
N ASN A 170 -7.64 -16.43 3.50
CA ASN A 170 -8.79 -17.23 3.12
C ASN A 170 -8.59 -17.94 1.77
N TRP A 171 -8.00 -17.24 0.80
CA TRP A 171 -7.68 -17.83 -0.49
C TRP A 171 -6.70 -19.00 -0.34
N ALA A 172 -5.66 -18.86 0.48
CA ALA A 172 -4.68 -19.90 0.75
C ALA A 172 -5.30 -21.12 1.44
N LYS A 173 -6.19 -20.90 2.42
CA LYS A 173 -6.94 -21.98 3.09
C LYS A 173 -7.83 -22.75 2.11
N LYS A 174 -8.49 -22.06 1.18
CA LYS A 174 -9.36 -22.68 0.17
C LYS A 174 -8.58 -23.48 -0.87
N ASN A 175 -7.36 -23.04 -1.20
CA ASN A 175 -6.53 -23.64 -2.25
C ASN A 175 -5.42 -24.57 -1.70
N ASP A 176 -5.49 -24.98 -0.44
CA ASP A 176 -4.55 -25.90 0.21
C ASP A 176 -3.08 -25.42 0.22
N THR A 177 -2.88 -24.10 0.09
CA THR A 177 -1.55 -23.48 0.14
C THR A 177 -1.22 -22.87 1.51
N PHE A 178 -2.16 -22.85 2.43
CA PHE A 178 -1.94 -22.37 3.79
C PHE A 178 -0.97 -23.30 4.55
N LYS A 179 0.18 -22.77 4.98
CA LYS A 179 1.24 -23.54 5.65
C LYS A 179 1.37 -23.18 7.13
N MET A 180 1.41 -21.89 7.45
CA MET A 180 1.60 -21.39 8.80
C MET A 180 0.69 -20.20 9.07
N GLU A 181 0.17 -20.08 10.29
CA GLU A 181 -0.52 -18.86 10.72
C GLU A 181 0.48 -17.73 10.88
N ALA A 182 0.19 -16.52 10.35
CA ALA A 182 1.02 -15.37 10.61
C ALA A 182 0.41 -14.44 11.66
N LYS A 183 1.27 -13.94 12.55
CA LYS A 183 0.97 -12.90 13.54
C LYS A 183 1.96 -11.75 13.36
N PHE A 184 1.60 -10.59 13.91
CA PHE A 184 2.39 -9.37 13.72
C PHE A 184 2.52 -8.61 15.03
N ILE A 185 3.75 -8.28 15.40
CA ILE A 185 4.07 -7.39 16.53
C ILE A 185 4.66 -6.11 15.93
N SER A 186 3.97 -4.99 16.06
CA SER A 186 4.35 -3.77 15.35
C SER A 186 4.40 -2.51 16.22
N ASN A 187 3.72 -2.50 17.34
CA ASN A 187 3.70 -1.36 18.27
C ASN A 187 4.70 -1.57 19.41
N VAL A 188 5.30 -0.49 19.89
CA VAL A 188 6.11 -0.51 21.12
C VAL A 188 5.26 -0.59 22.40
N ASP A 189 3.93 -0.50 22.26
CA ASP A 189 2.98 -0.78 23.32
C ASP A 189 3.20 -2.22 23.83
N PRO A 190 3.52 -2.43 25.12
CA PRO A 190 3.75 -3.76 25.66
C PRO A 190 2.54 -4.71 25.51
N ASP A 191 1.33 -4.17 25.44
CA ASP A 191 0.13 -4.97 25.26
C ASP A 191 0.05 -5.59 23.85
N ASP A 192 0.63 -5.00 22.81
CA ASP A 192 0.68 -5.58 21.45
C ASP A 192 1.53 -6.86 21.46
N ALA A 193 2.75 -6.80 21.96
CA ALA A 193 3.62 -7.97 22.06
C ALA A 193 3.03 -9.05 22.99
N ALA A 194 2.52 -8.64 24.16
CA ALA A 194 1.92 -9.56 25.13
C ALA A 194 0.68 -10.28 24.57
N ALA A 195 -0.20 -9.57 23.86
CA ALA A 195 -1.39 -10.17 23.25
C ALA A 195 -1.03 -11.23 22.21
N VAL A 196 -0.05 -10.95 21.35
CA VAL A 196 0.41 -11.92 20.36
C VAL A 196 1.07 -13.12 21.02
N LEU A 197 2.03 -12.93 21.92
CA LEU A 197 2.76 -14.01 22.59
C LEU A 197 1.84 -14.91 23.43
N ASN A 198 0.80 -14.37 24.04
CA ASN A 198 -0.21 -15.15 24.78
C ASN A 198 -1.19 -15.90 23.87
N SER A 199 -1.27 -15.57 22.59
CA SER A 199 -2.18 -16.19 21.62
C SER A 199 -1.57 -17.33 20.81
N ILE A 200 -0.26 -17.58 20.95
CA ILE A 200 0.50 -18.55 20.14
C ILE A 200 1.19 -19.60 21.03
N ASP A 201 1.56 -20.70 20.41
CA ASP A 201 2.54 -21.62 20.99
C ASP A 201 3.95 -21.15 20.60
N VAL A 202 4.65 -20.55 21.56
CA VAL A 202 6.00 -19.99 21.36
C VAL A 202 7.00 -21.06 20.92
N ALA A 203 6.83 -22.31 21.39
CA ALA A 203 7.73 -23.41 21.02
C ALA A 203 7.59 -23.81 19.54
N HIS A 204 6.42 -23.64 18.95
CA HIS A 204 6.15 -23.94 17.56
C HIS A 204 6.08 -22.69 16.67
N SER A 205 6.66 -21.57 17.15
CA SER A 205 6.68 -20.29 16.44
C SER A 205 8.07 -19.93 15.95
N ILE A 206 8.14 -19.40 14.71
CA ILE A 206 9.32 -18.75 14.14
C ILE A 206 9.09 -17.24 14.06
N PHE A 207 10.07 -16.45 14.47
CA PHE A 207 9.97 -14.99 14.57
C PHE A 207 10.84 -14.34 13.50
N VAL A 208 10.24 -13.44 12.70
CA VAL A 208 10.89 -12.70 11.62
C VAL A 208 11.13 -11.28 12.09
N LEU A 209 12.34 -10.95 12.49
CA LEU A 209 12.72 -9.58 12.84
C LEU A 209 13.01 -8.77 11.58
N VAL A 210 12.23 -7.71 11.35
CA VAL A 210 12.37 -6.87 10.15
C VAL A 210 12.82 -5.48 10.55
N SER A 211 14.09 -5.17 10.28
CA SER A 211 14.67 -3.84 10.50
C SER A 211 15.79 -3.58 9.51
N LYS A 212 15.59 -2.62 8.58
CA LYS A 212 16.60 -2.28 7.57
C LYS A 212 17.93 -1.86 8.21
N SER A 213 17.89 -0.93 9.16
CA SER A 213 19.08 -0.44 9.86
C SER A 213 19.58 -1.34 10.99
N GLY A 214 18.74 -2.24 11.50
CA GLY A 214 19.00 -3.02 12.70
C GLY A 214 19.08 -2.18 14.00
N THR A 215 18.60 -0.93 13.97
CA THR A 215 18.72 0.01 15.09
C THR A 215 17.40 0.70 15.46
N THR A 216 16.28 0.28 14.87
CA THR A 216 14.95 0.84 15.16
C THR A 216 14.55 0.46 16.58
N LEU A 217 14.41 1.45 17.47
CA LEU A 217 14.21 1.24 18.90
C LEU A 217 12.97 0.38 19.18
N GLU A 218 11.85 0.68 18.55
CA GLU A 218 10.58 -0.04 18.71
C GLU A 218 10.73 -1.52 18.32
N THR A 219 11.42 -1.78 17.22
CA THR A 219 11.66 -3.16 16.73
C THR A 219 12.56 -3.95 17.68
N LEU A 220 13.64 -3.33 18.18
CA LEU A 220 14.56 -3.97 19.14
C LEU A 220 13.90 -4.20 20.52
N THR A 221 12.98 -3.30 20.92
CA THR A 221 12.19 -3.49 22.14
C THR A 221 11.28 -4.71 21.99
N ASN A 222 10.56 -4.83 20.87
CA ASN A 222 9.69 -5.97 20.60
C ASN A 222 10.49 -7.28 20.44
N GLU A 223 11.68 -7.22 19.88
CA GLU A 223 12.62 -8.37 19.85
C GLU A 223 12.94 -8.86 21.28
N SER A 224 13.19 -7.92 22.20
CA SER A 224 13.49 -8.25 23.59
C SER A 224 12.32 -8.97 24.27
N PHE A 225 11.06 -8.53 24.03
CA PHE A 225 9.87 -9.26 24.51
C PHE A 225 9.85 -10.71 24.01
N VAL A 226 10.16 -10.93 22.74
CA VAL A 226 10.18 -12.28 22.14
C VAL A 226 11.32 -13.11 22.72
N LYS A 227 12.54 -12.55 22.84
CA LYS A 227 13.70 -13.25 23.43
C LYS A 227 13.43 -13.65 24.89
N ASP A 228 12.77 -12.78 25.67
CA ASP A 228 12.39 -13.09 27.05
C ASP A 228 11.30 -14.19 27.11
N ALA A 229 10.32 -14.17 26.21
CA ALA A 229 9.30 -15.23 26.14
C ALA A 229 9.92 -16.58 25.79
N LEU A 230 10.82 -16.64 24.80
CA LEU A 230 11.55 -17.85 24.43
C LEU A 230 12.41 -18.37 25.60
N LYS A 231 13.15 -17.48 26.26
CA LYS A 231 13.98 -17.83 27.43
C LYS A 231 13.13 -18.38 28.58
N ASN A 232 11.98 -17.76 28.88
CA ASN A 232 11.08 -18.21 29.93
C ASN A 232 10.46 -19.60 29.61
N ALA A 233 10.30 -19.92 28.32
CA ALA A 233 9.91 -21.25 27.85
C ALA A 233 11.07 -22.26 27.81
N GLY A 234 12.29 -21.85 28.17
CA GLY A 234 13.49 -22.71 28.11
C GLY A 234 14.02 -22.94 26.70
N LEU A 235 13.69 -22.07 25.75
CA LEU A 235 14.02 -22.18 24.33
C LEU A 235 15.22 -21.29 23.95
N ASP A 236 15.98 -21.73 22.96
CA ASP A 236 17.10 -21.00 22.39
C ASP A 236 16.58 -20.07 21.24
N ALA A 237 16.66 -18.75 21.44
CA ALA A 237 16.21 -17.77 20.46
C ALA A 237 16.87 -17.94 19.09
N SER A 238 18.15 -18.35 19.02
CA SER A 238 18.85 -18.58 17.76
C SER A 238 18.26 -19.73 16.90
N LYS A 239 17.38 -20.54 17.47
CA LYS A 239 16.64 -21.62 16.77
C LYS A 239 15.24 -21.20 16.33
N HIS A 240 14.78 -20.02 16.74
CA HIS A 240 13.42 -19.54 16.52
C HIS A 240 13.36 -18.20 15.77
N MET A 241 14.47 -17.49 15.63
CA MET A 241 14.48 -16.15 15.05
C MET A 241 15.22 -16.11 13.71
N ILE A 242 14.68 -15.35 12.77
CA ILE A 242 15.35 -14.98 11.52
C ILE A 242 15.34 -13.47 11.36
N ALA A 243 16.30 -12.90 10.63
CA ALA A 243 16.40 -11.47 10.38
C ALA A 243 16.11 -11.14 8.91
N VAL A 244 15.36 -10.08 8.67
CA VAL A 244 15.25 -9.40 7.37
C VAL A 244 15.81 -7.98 7.54
N THR A 245 16.98 -7.73 6.95
CA THR A 245 17.79 -6.55 7.26
C THR A 245 18.65 -6.12 6.08
N SER A 246 19.41 -5.00 6.19
CA SER A 246 20.47 -4.65 5.22
C SER A 246 21.73 -5.50 5.47
N GLU A 247 22.49 -5.82 4.42
CA GLU A 247 23.79 -6.50 4.54
C GLU A 247 24.80 -5.76 5.42
N THR A 248 24.63 -4.43 5.53
CA THR A 248 25.48 -3.57 6.36
C THR A 248 25.00 -3.43 7.81
N SER A 249 23.83 -3.98 8.12
CA SER A 249 23.24 -3.94 9.46
C SER A 249 24.00 -4.82 10.45
N PRO A 250 24.04 -4.44 11.74
CA PRO A 250 24.57 -5.31 12.80
C PRO A 250 23.89 -6.68 12.85
N LEU A 251 22.61 -6.78 12.47
CA LEU A 251 21.84 -8.03 12.48
C LEU A 251 22.30 -9.02 11.41
N ALA A 252 22.90 -8.55 10.31
CA ALA A 252 23.29 -9.38 9.17
C ALA A 252 24.33 -10.46 9.49
N LYS A 253 25.15 -10.25 10.53
CA LYS A 253 26.26 -11.12 10.93
C LYS A 253 26.13 -11.65 12.35
N SER A 254 24.95 -11.52 12.95
CA SER A 254 24.70 -11.98 14.31
C SER A 254 24.39 -13.47 14.32
N ASP A 255 25.05 -14.22 15.21
CA ASP A 255 24.77 -15.64 15.47
C ASP A 255 23.45 -15.84 16.25
N ASP A 256 22.76 -14.76 16.60
CA ASP A 256 21.46 -14.79 17.30
C ASP A 256 20.30 -15.25 16.40
N TYR A 257 20.52 -15.38 15.08
CA TYR A 257 19.48 -15.71 14.11
C TYR A 257 19.77 -16.98 13.34
N LEU A 258 18.74 -17.79 13.15
CA LEU A 258 18.75 -19.03 12.37
C LEU A 258 19.10 -18.79 10.89
N ALA A 259 18.65 -17.64 10.34
CA ALA A 259 18.96 -17.18 8.99
C ALA A 259 18.82 -15.66 8.89
N ALA A 260 19.48 -15.06 7.89
CA ALA A 260 19.32 -13.65 7.54
C ALA A 260 19.03 -13.52 6.03
N PHE A 261 18.05 -12.69 5.69
CA PHE A 261 17.69 -12.33 4.32
C PHE A 261 17.85 -10.82 4.13
N PHE A 262 18.25 -10.41 2.94
CA PHE A 262 18.69 -9.05 2.75
C PHE A 262 17.73 -8.23 1.89
N MET A 263 17.51 -6.99 2.35
CA MET A 263 16.96 -5.87 1.60
C MET A 263 18.04 -4.82 1.42
N ASP A 264 17.96 -3.99 0.41
CA ASP A 264 18.89 -2.89 0.24
C ASP A 264 18.27 -1.52 0.51
N ASP A 265 19.10 -0.48 0.40
CA ASP A 265 18.72 0.89 0.67
C ASP A 265 17.86 1.53 -0.45
N TYR A 266 17.80 0.89 -1.61
CA TYR A 266 17.05 1.37 -2.79
C TYR A 266 15.57 1.00 -2.76
N ILE A 267 15.11 0.33 -1.69
CA ILE A 267 13.70 0.00 -1.46
C ILE A 267 13.21 0.73 -0.21
N GLY A 268 12.28 1.67 -0.38
CA GLY A 268 11.60 2.34 0.73
C GLY A 268 10.67 1.40 1.48
N GLY A 269 10.49 1.61 2.79
CA GLY A 269 9.67 0.73 3.65
C GLY A 269 8.25 0.52 3.13
N ARG A 270 7.55 1.58 2.75
CA ARG A 270 6.17 1.53 2.22
C ARG A 270 6.04 0.90 0.83
N TYR A 271 7.16 0.68 0.13
CA TYR A 271 7.26 -0.03 -1.15
C TYR A 271 7.87 -1.43 -1.01
N SER A 272 8.00 -1.97 0.21
CA SER A 272 8.81 -3.17 0.46
C SER A 272 8.04 -4.49 0.48
N SER A 273 6.71 -4.48 0.26
CA SER A 273 5.88 -5.69 0.32
C SER A 273 6.31 -6.78 -0.69
N THR A 274 6.91 -6.40 -1.82
CA THR A 274 7.42 -7.31 -2.85
C THR A 274 8.90 -7.67 -2.67
N SER A 275 9.57 -7.15 -1.64
CA SER A 275 10.95 -7.48 -1.29
C SER A 275 11.05 -8.65 -0.30
N ALA A 276 12.24 -8.89 0.25
CA ALA A 276 12.45 -9.84 1.33
C ALA A 276 11.55 -9.59 2.55
N VAL A 277 11.09 -8.34 2.75
CA VAL A 277 10.20 -7.95 3.87
C VAL A 277 8.85 -8.67 3.83
N GLY A 278 8.16 -8.63 2.69
CA GLY A 278 6.94 -9.41 2.49
C GLY A 278 7.25 -10.87 2.14
N GLY A 279 8.34 -11.10 1.38
CA GLY A 279 8.74 -12.42 0.90
C GLY A 279 8.93 -13.44 2.02
N ALA A 280 9.58 -13.07 3.12
CA ALA A 280 9.84 -13.99 4.22
C ALA A 280 8.54 -14.46 4.88
N VAL A 281 7.68 -13.55 5.32
CA VAL A 281 6.44 -13.92 6.01
C VAL A 281 5.42 -14.59 5.07
N LEU A 282 5.27 -14.11 3.84
CA LEU A 282 4.28 -14.67 2.90
C LEU A 282 4.71 -16.06 2.39
N SER A 283 6.02 -16.28 2.16
CA SER A 283 6.51 -17.60 1.77
C SER A 283 6.39 -18.63 2.90
N LEU A 284 6.65 -18.23 4.16
CA LEU A 284 6.43 -19.09 5.31
C LEU A 284 4.94 -19.39 5.53
N ALA A 285 4.08 -18.38 5.37
CA ALA A 285 2.65 -18.54 5.59
C ALA A 285 1.93 -19.36 4.49
N PHE A 286 2.31 -19.17 3.23
CA PHE A 286 1.52 -19.67 2.08
C PHE A 286 2.32 -20.53 1.09
N GLY A 287 3.63 -20.56 1.20
CA GLY A 287 4.54 -21.16 0.23
C GLY A 287 5.13 -20.13 -0.74
N PRO A 288 6.38 -20.37 -1.20
CA PRO A 288 7.08 -19.44 -2.10
C PRO A 288 6.39 -19.30 -3.46
N GLU A 289 5.64 -20.28 -3.93
CA GLU A 289 4.89 -20.24 -5.19
C GLU A 289 3.75 -19.22 -5.15
N VAL A 290 3.10 -19.05 -4.00
CA VAL A 290 2.06 -18.04 -3.80
C VAL A 290 2.68 -16.63 -3.82
N PHE A 291 3.84 -16.46 -3.19
CA PHE A 291 4.56 -15.20 -3.26
C PHE A 291 5.05 -14.89 -4.67
N ALA A 292 5.52 -15.88 -5.44
CA ALA A 292 5.89 -15.70 -6.85
C ALA A 292 4.69 -15.21 -7.70
N GLN A 293 3.50 -15.81 -7.56
CA GLN A 293 2.29 -15.36 -8.26
C GLN A 293 1.92 -13.91 -7.88
N PHE A 294 2.12 -13.52 -6.63
CA PHE A 294 1.91 -12.14 -6.20
C PHE A 294 2.89 -11.18 -6.88
N LEU A 295 4.17 -11.56 -7.02
CA LEU A 295 5.17 -10.78 -7.74
C LEU A 295 4.84 -10.69 -9.23
N ASP A 296 4.40 -11.77 -9.86
CA ASP A 296 4.04 -11.81 -11.29
C ASP A 296 2.89 -10.84 -11.60
N GLY A 297 1.86 -10.81 -10.74
CA GLY A 297 0.77 -9.86 -10.88
C GLY A 297 1.22 -8.40 -10.76
N ALA A 298 2.11 -8.11 -9.83
CA ALA A 298 2.68 -6.77 -9.67
C ALA A 298 3.56 -6.38 -10.88
N ALA A 299 4.36 -7.30 -11.41
CA ALA A 299 5.18 -7.08 -12.61
C ALA A 299 4.33 -6.83 -13.86
N ALA A 300 3.19 -7.51 -13.98
CA ALA A 300 2.26 -7.30 -15.09
C ALA A 300 1.67 -5.88 -15.06
N GLU A 301 1.29 -5.36 -13.91
CA GLU A 301 0.77 -3.99 -13.76
C GLU A 301 1.87 -2.93 -13.98
N ASP A 302 3.10 -3.18 -13.53
CA ASP A 302 4.26 -2.33 -13.85
C ASP A 302 4.48 -2.23 -15.38
N THR A 303 4.28 -3.34 -16.09
CA THR A 303 4.40 -3.37 -17.55
C THR A 303 3.34 -2.50 -18.22
N LEU A 304 2.11 -2.50 -17.74
CA LEU A 304 1.05 -1.58 -18.21
C LEU A 304 1.40 -0.12 -17.94
N SER A 305 2.02 0.16 -16.79
CA SER A 305 2.44 1.51 -16.39
C SER A 305 3.52 2.12 -17.30
N LYS A 306 4.17 1.33 -18.17
CA LYS A 306 5.06 1.84 -19.25
C LYS A 306 4.32 2.45 -20.43
N ASN A 307 3.01 2.23 -20.53
CA ASN A 307 2.26 2.71 -21.68
C ASN A 307 2.20 4.25 -21.71
N LYS A 308 2.61 4.83 -22.84
CA LYS A 308 2.59 6.29 -23.06
C LYS A 308 1.17 6.85 -23.24
N ASP A 309 0.27 6.04 -23.76
CA ASP A 309 -1.13 6.40 -23.91
C ASP A 309 -1.80 6.36 -22.52
N VAL A 310 -2.11 7.53 -21.99
CA VAL A 310 -2.76 7.71 -20.68
C VAL A 310 -4.03 6.87 -20.55
N PHE A 311 -4.78 6.70 -21.65
CA PHE A 311 -6.03 5.92 -21.67
C PHE A 311 -5.82 4.39 -21.71
N LYS A 312 -4.57 3.95 -21.75
CA LYS A 312 -4.15 2.55 -21.65
C LYS A 312 -3.22 2.30 -20.45
N ASN A 313 -3.03 3.32 -19.63
CA ASN A 313 -2.20 3.29 -18.41
C ASN A 313 -3.08 3.60 -17.20
N PRO A 314 -3.68 2.57 -16.57
CA PRO A 314 -4.66 2.78 -15.51
C PRO A 314 -4.08 3.53 -14.31
N ALA A 315 -2.84 3.26 -13.92
CA ALA A 315 -2.19 3.92 -12.78
C ALA A 315 -1.91 5.40 -13.07
N MET A 316 -1.45 5.73 -14.27
CA MET A 316 -1.22 7.12 -14.68
C MET A 316 -2.53 7.91 -14.79
N LEU A 317 -3.57 7.30 -15.37
CA LEU A 317 -4.88 7.93 -15.48
C LEU A 317 -5.51 8.21 -14.10
N ASP A 318 -5.46 7.23 -13.21
CA ASP A 318 -5.96 7.39 -11.83
C ASP A 318 -5.15 8.46 -11.07
N ALA A 319 -3.83 8.52 -11.25
CA ALA A 319 -2.97 9.55 -10.70
C ALA A 319 -3.37 10.96 -11.16
N LEU A 320 -3.57 11.13 -12.46
CA LEU A 320 -3.94 12.42 -13.06
C LEU A 320 -5.33 12.88 -12.64
N ILE A 321 -6.30 11.97 -12.56
CA ILE A 321 -7.64 12.28 -12.00
C ILE A 321 -7.50 12.72 -10.54
N GLY A 322 -6.67 12.06 -9.74
CA GLY A 322 -6.40 12.45 -8.36
C GLY A 322 -5.76 13.84 -8.24
N VAL A 323 -4.84 14.19 -9.14
CA VAL A 323 -4.26 15.56 -9.22
C VAL A 323 -5.35 16.59 -9.58
N TYR A 324 -6.21 16.28 -10.52
CA TYR A 324 -7.35 17.15 -10.87
C TYR A 324 -8.29 17.35 -9.68
N GLU A 325 -8.67 16.28 -9.00
CA GLU A 325 -9.51 16.33 -7.79
C GLU A 325 -8.86 17.17 -6.68
N ARG A 326 -7.55 17.02 -6.47
CA ARG A 326 -6.81 17.72 -5.42
C ARG A 326 -6.55 19.18 -5.73
N ASN A 327 -6.11 19.50 -6.94
CA ASN A 327 -5.56 20.81 -7.30
C ASN A 327 -6.54 21.71 -8.02
N VAL A 328 -7.51 21.18 -8.77
CA VAL A 328 -8.50 21.96 -9.52
C VAL A 328 -9.85 21.96 -8.81
N LEU A 329 -10.32 20.80 -8.34
CA LEU A 329 -11.59 20.69 -7.62
C LEU A 329 -11.45 21.01 -6.13
N GLY A 330 -10.22 20.96 -5.57
CA GLY A 330 -9.90 21.38 -4.21
C GLY A 330 -10.26 20.35 -3.13
N TYR A 331 -10.36 19.06 -3.46
CA TYR A 331 -10.72 18.02 -2.49
C TYR A 331 -9.51 17.60 -1.63
N PRO A 332 -9.58 17.77 -0.28
CA PRO A 332 -8.40 17.58 0.57
C PRO A 332 -8.17 16.13 0.99
N SER A 333 -9.11 15.25 0.76
CA SER A 333 -9.08 13.84 1.21
C SER A 333 -9.61 12.90 0.14
N THR A 334 -9.26 11.61 0.26
CA THR A 334 -9.78 10.52 -0.57
C THR A 334 -10.07 9.31 0.30
N ALA A 335 -11.23 8.69 0.15
CA ALA A 335 -11.59 7.46 0.85
C ALA A 335 -11.38 6.24 -0.06
N VAL A 336 -10.63 5.23 0.43
CA VAL A 336 -10.45 3.94 -0.25
C VAL A 336 -11.33 2.91 0.44
N LEU A 337 -12.27 2.36 -0.29
CA LEU A 337 -13.39 1.58 0.24
C LEU A 337 -13.44 0.18 -0.41
N PRO A 338 -12.65 -0.80 0.08
CA PRO A 338 -12.70 -2.15 -0.45
C PRO A 338 -13.98 -2.87 -0.02
N TYR A 339 -14.77 -3.35 -0.99
CA TYR A 339 -15.91 -4.24 -0.74
C TYR A 339 -15.43 -5.70 -0.73
N SER A 340 -14.50 -5.95 0.17
CA SER A 340 -13.91 -7.25 0.47
C SER A 340 -13.28 -7.20 1.86
N GLN A 341 -13.71 -8.07 2.77
CA GLN A 341 -13.14 -8.15 4.12
C GLN A 341 -11.66 -8.57 4.08
N ALA A 342 -11.26 -9.34 3.08
CA ALA A 342 -9.87 -9.72 2.86
C ALA A 342 -8.93 -8.50 2.72
N LEU A 343 -9.45 -7.38 2.20
CA LEU A 343 -8.70 -6.13 2.03
C LEU A 343 -8.85 -5.16 3.22
N SER A 344 -9.25 -5.63 4.40
CA SER A 344 -9.53 -4.77 5.57
C SER A 344 -8.34 -3.89 6.00
N ARG A 345 -7.12 -4.35 5.85
CA ARG A 345 -5.90 -3.59 6.19
C ARG A 345 -5.27 -2.87 4.99
N PHE A 346 -5.80 -3.06 3.79
CA PHE A 346 -5.29 -2.41 2.59
C PHE A 346 -5.38 -0.87 2.64
N PRO A 347 -6.49 -0.24 3.10
CA PRO A 347 -6.54 1.20 3.29
C PRO A 347 -5.47 1.74 4.25
N ALA A 348 -5.15 1.02 5.32
CA ALA A 348 -4.11 1.41 6.26
C ALA A 348 -2.70 1.36 5.64
N HIS A 349 -2.44 0.39 4.75
CA HIS A 349 -1.21 0.38 3.95
C HIS A 349 -1.16 1.58 2.99
N LEU A 350 -2.28 1.92 2.33
CA LEU A 350 -2.36 3.06 1.42
C LEU A 350 -2.23 4.41 2.13
N GLN A 351 -2.63 4.51 3.40
CA GLN A 351 -2.36 5.70 4.23
C GLN A 351 -0.86 5.99 4.27
N GLN A 352 -0.05 4.98 4.58
CA GLN A 352 1.40 5.15 4.58
C GLN A 352 1.92 5.39 3.16
N LEU A 353 1.48 4.58 2.20
CA LEU A 353 1.96 4.66 0.82
C LEU A 353 1.78 6.06 0.23
N ASP A 354 0.61 6.67 0.35
CA ASP A 354 0.31 7.97 -0.25
C ASP A 354 0.77 9.14 0.64
N MET A 355 0.34 9.18 1.91
CA MET A 355 0.58 10.35 2.76
C MET A 355 2.05 10.54 3.11
N GLU A 356 2.81 9.46 3.30
CA GLU A 356 4.26 9.54 3.55
C GLU A 356 5.03 9.87 2.27
N SER A 357 4.56 9.41 1.10
CA SER A 357 5.18 9.72 -0.19
C SER A 357 4.93 11.15 -0.62
N ASN A 358 3.67 11.58 -0.64
CA ASN A 358 3.23 12.81 -1.31
C ASN A 358 2.78 13.93 -0.34
N GLY A 359 2.72 13.67 0.97
CA GLY A 359 2.43 14.67 1.99
C GLY A 359 3.63 15.59 2.22
N LYS A 360 4.02 16.38 1.22
CA LYS A 360 5.21 17.22 1.21
C LYS A 360 4.84 18.69 1.00
N SER A 361 5.55 19.60 1.66
CA SER A 361 5.44 21.06 1.49
C SER A 361 6.56 21.66 0.64
N VAL A 362 7.50 20.82 0.20
CA VAL A 362 8.63 21.22 -0.64
C VAL A 362 8.73 20.31 -1.86
N ASN A 363 9.26 20.86 -2.95
CA ASN A 363 9.57 20.07 -4.14
C ASN A 363 10.81 19.19 -3.92
N ARG A 364 11.13 18.34 -4.90
CA ARG A 364 12.29 17.42 -4.85
C ARG A 364 13.67 18.11 -4.69
N PHE A 365 13.74 19.43 -4.81
CA PHE A 365 14.94 20.24 -4.63
C PHE A 365 14.97 20.94 -3.26
N GLY A 366 13.94 20.74 -2.42
CA GLY A 366 13.81 21.37 -1.10
C GLY A 366 13.21 22.79 -1.13
N GLU A 367 12.66 23.23 -2.26
CA GLU A 367 12.00 24.53 -2.38
C GLU A 367 10.51 24.44 -2.04
N PRO A 368 9.93 25.40 -1.30
CA PRO A 368 8.50 25.42 -1.00
C PRO A 368 7.63 25.38 -2.25
N VAL A 369 6.52 24.60 -2.20
CA VAL A 369 5.49 24.59 -3.23
C VAL A 369 4.28 25.42 -2.81
N ASN A 370 3.62 26.08 -3.77
CA ASN A 370 2.47 26.96 -3.55
C ASN A 370 1.13 26.30 -3.90
N TYR A 371 1.10 24.98 -4.01
CA TYR A 371 -0.09 24.18 -4.32
C TYR A 371 -0.22 23.02 -3.35
N PRO A 372 -1.45 22.51 -3.12
CA PRO A 372 -1.67 21.32 -2.32
C PRO A 372 -1.02 20.08 -2.97
N THR A 373 -0.42 19.23 -2.15
CA THR A 373 0.13 17.94 -2.54
C THR A 373 -0.76 16.79 -2.00
N GLY A 374 -0.24 15.63 -1.72
CA GLY A 374 -0.98 14.43 -1.35
C GLY A 374 -2.23 14.67 -0.48
N PRO A 375 -3.34 13.98 -0.77
CA PRO A 375 -4.57 14.07 0.03
C PRO A 375 -4.44 13.31 1.35
N VAL A 376 -5.36 13.54 2.28
CA VAL A 376 -5.55 12.63 3.42
C VAL A 376 -6.25 11.37 2.93
N ILE A 377 -5.62 10.22 3.15
CA ILE A 377 -6.16 8.90 2.81
C ILE A 377 -6.78 8.26 4.06
N PHE A 378 -8.00 7.77 3.92
CA PHE A 378 -8.65 6.93 4.93
C PHE A 378 -9.54 5.89 4.24
N GLY A 379 -10.02 4.92 4.99
CA GLY A 379 -10.94 3.95 4.44
C GLY A 379 -11.24 2.80 5.38
N GLU A 380 -12.28 2.07 5.03
CA GLU A 380 -12.79 0.92 5.76
C GLU A 380 -13.48 -0.01 4.76
N PRO A 381 -13.54 -1.32 4.99
CA PRO A 381 -14.31 -2.21 4.12
C PRO A 381 -15.79 -1.84 4.05
N GLY A 382 -16.37 -1.92 2.87
CA GLY A 382 -17.83 -2.08 2.73
C GLY A 382 -18.24 -3.51 3.09
N THR A 383 -19.40 -3.69 3.73
CA THR A 383 -20.42 -2.67 4.04
C THR A 383 -20.22 -1.94 5.38
N ASN A 384 -19.18 -2.28 6.15
CA ASN A 384 -18.95 -1.71 7.48
C ASN A 384 -18.86 -0.17 7.45
N GLY A 385 -18.11 0.39 6.51
CA GLY A 385 -17.99 1.84 6.33
C GLY A 385 -19.34 2.57 6.16
N GLN A 386 -20.34 1.91 5.53
CA GLN A 386 -21.69 2.46 5.37
C GLN A 386 -22.36 2.74 6.73
N HIS A 387 -22.03 1.96 7.75
CA HIS A 387 -22.57 2.09 9.10
C HIS A 387 -21.66 2.90 10.03
N SER A 388 -20.65 3.58 9.48
CA SER A 388 -19.69 4.39 10.21
C SER A 388 -19.69 5.85 9.73
N PHE A 389 -19.12 6.14 8.58
CA PHE A 389 -18.88 7.51 8.11
C PHE A 389 -19.56 7.89 6.80
N TYR A 390 -20.39 7.05 6.18
CA TYR A 390 -21.07 7.37 4.93
C TYR A 390 -22.09 8.51 5.07
N GLN A 391 -22.57 8.78 6.27
CA GLN A 391 -23.40 9.97 6.54
C GLN A 391 -22.67 11.25 6.10
N LEU A 392 -21.40 11.40 6.46
CA LEU A 392 -20.58 12.53 6.02
C LEU A 392 -20.33 12.48 4.51
N LEU A 393 -20.02 11.32 3.96
CA LEU A 393 -19.73 11.18 2.53
C LEU A 393 -20.92 11.57 1.65
N HIS A 394 -22.16 11.24 2.05
CA HIS A 394 -23.38 11.59 1.32
C HIS A 394 -23.86 13.01 1.55
N GLN A 395 -23.91 13.46 2.81
CA GLN A 395 -24.60 14.69 3.20
C GLN A 395 -23.70 15.70 3.93
N GLY A 396 -22.41 15.41 4.07
CA GLY A 396 -21.44 16.36 4.63
C GLY A 396 -21.17 17.54 3.69
N THR A 397 -20.62 18.61 4.27
CA THR A 397 -20.25 19.83 3.54
C THR A 397 -19.02 19.65 2.66
N ASP A 398 -18.11 18.75 3.06
CA ASP A 398 -16.91 18.43 2.29
C ASP A 398 -17.21 17.33 1.27
N ILE A 399 -16.69 17.48 0.06
CA ILE A 399 -16.70 16.45 -0.96
C ILE A 399 -15.42 15.61 -0.81
N VAL A 400 -15.61 14.30 -0.64
CA VAL A 400 -14.55 13.31 -0.54
C VAL A 400 -14.62 12.40 -1.76
N PRO A 401 -13.65 12.44 -2.69
CA PRO A 401 -13.53 11.43 -3.73
C PRO A 401 -13.42 10.03 -3.15
N LEU A 402 -14.10 9.08 -3.79
CA LEU A 402 -14.14 7.69 -3.34
C LEU A 402 -13.41 6.79 -4.34
N GLN A 403 -12.68 5.82 -3.84
CA GLN A 403 -12.09 4.76 -4.64
C GLN A 403 -12.54 3.41 -4.10
N PHE A 404 -13.48 2.80 -4.78
CA PHE A 404 -13.98 1.47 -4.46
C PHE A 404 -13.04 0.40 -5.04
N VAL A 405 -12.96 -0.75 -4.34
CA VAL A 405 -12.37 -1.97 -4.86
C VAL A 405 -13.39 -3.09 -4.63
N GLY A 406 -13.80 -3.76 -5.68
CA GLY A 406 -14.85 -4.78 -5.64
C GLY A 406 -14.47 -6.05 -6.38
N TYR A 407 -14.95 -7.19 -5.89
CA TYR A 407 -14.74 -8.49 -6.52
C TYR A 407 -16.07 -9.20 -6.70
N LYS A 408 -16.22 -9.92 -7.84
CA LYS A 408 -17.44 -10.63 -8.18
C LYS A 408 -17.66 -11.87 -7.32
N ASN A 409 -16.57 -12.53 -6.89
CA ASN A 409 -16.60 -13.80 -6.17
C ASN A 409 -15.87 -13.71 -4.84
N SER A 410 -16.38 -14.41 -3.82
CA SER A 410 -15.70 -14.60 -2.54
C SER A 410 -14.58 -15.63 -2.64
N GLN A 411 -13.57 -15.54 -1.77
CA GLN A 411 -12.42 -16.46 -1.76
C GLN A 411 -12.80 -17.88 -1.31
N MET A 412 -13.67 -17.99 -0.32
CA MET A 412 -14.05 -19.29 0.29
C MET A 412 -15.12 -20.04 -0.49
N GLU A 413 -15.84 -19.37 -1.42
CA GLU A 413 -16.96 -19.91 -2.17
C GLU A 413 -18.07 -20.50 -1.28
N THR A 414 -18.07 -20.15 0.01
CA THR A 414 -19.12 -20.49 0.98
C THR A 414 -20.06 -19.30 1.10
N ASP A 415 -21.33 -19.51 0.85
CA ASP A 415 -22.34 -18.44 0.89
C ASP A 415 -23.68 -18.96 1.41
N VAL A 416 -24.58 -18.04 1.74
CA VAL A 416 -25.94 -18.32 2.19
C VAL A 416 -26.94 -17.51 1.37
N VAL A 417 -28.12 -18.09 1.13
CA VAL A 417 -29.21 -17.41 0.42
C VAL A 417 -30.26 -16.96 1.45
N ILE A 418 -30.53 -15.66 1.49
CA ILE A 418 -31.59 -15.05 2.30
C ILE A 418 -32.31 -14.03 1.42
N GLN A 419 -33.66 -14.09 1.37
CA GLN A 419 -34.47 -13.20 0.52
C GLN A 419 -34.02 -13.25 -0.95
N ASP A 420 -33.90 -14.46 -1.48
CA ASP A 420 -33.57 -14.79 -2.88
C ASP A 420 -32.22 -14.25 -3.39
N SER A 421 -31.31 -13.90 -2.50
CA SER A 421 -29.97 -13.44 -2.88
C SER A 421 -28.90 -13.95 -1.94
N THR A 422 -27.69 -14.16 -2.48
CA THR A 422 -26.52 -14.57 -1.70
C THR A 422 -25.90 -13.40 -0.95
N SER A 423 -25.02 -13.67 0.04
CA SER A 423 -24.27 -12.63 0.75
C SER A 423 -23.37 -11.87 -0.23
N GLN A 424 -22.67 -12.57 -1.13
CA GLN A 424 -21.83 -11.94 -2.16
C GLN A 424 -22.64 -11.05 -3.11
N GLN A 425 -23.82 -11.48 -3.54
CA GLN A 425 -24.71 -10.64 -4.36
C GLN A 425 -25.15 -9.37 -3.63
N LYS A 426 -25.43 -9.45 -2.32
CA LYS A 426 -25.75 -8.28 -1.50
C LYS A 426 -24.58 -7.30 -1.41
N LEU A 427 -23.36 -7.82 -1.24
CA LEU A 427 -22.13 -7.01 -1.20
C LEU A 427 -21.93 -6.26 -2.53
N CYS A 428 -22.02 -6.95 -3.67
CA CYS A 428 -21.92 -6.35 -5.01
C CYS A 428 -23.05 -5.35 -5.29
N ALA A 429 -24.28 -5.67 -4.90
CA ALA A 429 -25.43 -4.77 -5.05
C ALA A 429 -25.23 -3.47 -4.24
N ASN A 430 -24.68 -3.55 -3.04
CA ASN A 430 -24.37 -2.40 -2.22
C ASN A 430 -23.36 -1.47 -2.89
N VAL A 431 -22.21 -1.97 -3.36
CA VAL A 431 -21.22 -1.09 -4.01
C VAL A 431 -21.77 -0.45 -5.28
N ALA A 432 -22.52 -1.18 -6.11
CA ALA A 432 -23.15 -0.64 -7.31
C ALA A 432 -24.15 0.46 -6.96
N ALA A 433 -25.01 0.24 -5.96
CA ALA A 433 -25.98 1.22 -5.49
C ALA A 433 -25.30 2.47 -4.91
N GLN A 434 -24.20 2.31 -4.14
CA GLN A 434 -23.49 3.43 -3.55
C GLN A 434 -22.85 4.33 -4.62
N ILE A 435 -22.21 3.75 -5.64
CA ILE A 435 -21.61 4.53 -6.74
C ILE A 435 -22.66 5.45 -7.38
N VAL A 436 -23.84 4.91 -7.70
CA VAL A 436 -24.93 5.68 -8.34
C VAL A 436 -25.54 6.68 -7.36
N ALA A 437 -25.76 6.29 -6.10
CA ALA A 437 -26.31 7.18 -5.07
C ALA A 437 -25.39 8.38 -4.80
N PHE A 438 -24.08 8.17 -4.72
CA PHE A 438 -23.10 9.25 -4.57
C PHE A 438 -23.06 10.18 -5.78
N ALA A 439 -23.11 9.64 -6.98
CA ALA A 439 -23.02 10.43 -8.21
C ALA A 439 -24.30 11.21 -8.50
N CYS A 440 -25.48 10.55 -8.44
CA CYS A 440 -26.76 11.11 -8.88
C CYS A 440 -27.53 11.82 -7.76
N GLY A 441 -27.38 11.39 -6.52
CA GLY A 441 -28.17 11.91 -5.40
C GLY A 441 -29.67 11.60 -5.51
N LYS A 442 -30.45 12.27 -4.68
CA LYS A 442 -31.92 12.21 -4.68
C LYS A 442 -32.49 13.42 -3.95
N SER A 443 -33.41 14.16 -4.59
CA SER A 443 -34.14 15.23 -3.94
C SER A 443 -35.33 14.70 -3.12
N ASP A 444 -35.60 15.31 -1.97
CA ASP A 444 -36.72 15.01 -1.11
C ASP A 444 -37.26 16.32 -0.50
N GLU A 445 -38.59 16.41 -0.27
CA GLU A 445 -39.21 17.57 0.40
C GLU A 445 -38.69 17.75 1.83
N ASN A 446 -38.40 16.65 2.53
CA ASN A 446 -37.71 16.65 3.79
C ASN A 446 -36.19 16.78 3.56
N ARG A 447 -35.64 17.95 3.84
CA ARG A 447 -34.21 18.24 3.63
C ARG A 447 -33.28 17.27 4.31
N ASN A 448 -33.69 16.62 5.41
CA ASN A 448 -32.87 15.57 6.05
C ASN A 448 -32.71 14.30 5.19
N LYS A 449 -33.58 14.14 4.17
CA LYS A 449 -33.55 13.03 3.21
C LYS A 449 -33.04 13.45 1.85
N ASN A 450 -32.54 14.67 1.71
CA ASN A 450 -31.96 15.17 0.47
C ASN A 450 -30.51 14.70 0.33
N PHE A 451 -30.19 14.11 -0.80
CA PHE A 451 -28.87 13.69 -1.19
C PHE A 451 -28.48 14.51 -2.42
N GLU A 452 -27.51 15.40 -2.29
CA GLU A 452 -27.15 16.34 -3.34
C GLU A 452 -26.55 15.67 -4.58
N GLY A 453 -25.91 14.50 -4.41
CA GLY A 453 -25.15 13.87 -5.47
C GLY A 453 -23.83 14.59 -5.75
N GLY A 454 -23.29 14.41 -6.95
CA GLY A 454 -22.04 15.07 -7.35
C GLY A 454 -20.81 14.62 -6.54
N ARG A 455 -20.89 13.47 -5.85
CA ARG A 455 -19.80 12.87 -5.08
C ARG A 455 -19.02 11.93 -5.98
N PRO A 456 -17.78 12.28 -6.38
CA PRO A 456 -17.07 11.51 -7.38
C PRO A 456 -16.55 10.18 -6.83
N SER A 457 -16.61 9.13 -7.65
CA SER A 457 -16.05 7.84 -7.32
C SER A 457 -15.47 7.11 -8.53
N SER A 458 -14.53 6.20 -8.27
CA SER A 458 -14.06 5.18 -9.21
C SER A 458 -14.17 3.81 -8.56
N ILE A 459 -14.08 2.75 -9.36
CA ILE A 459 -14.03 1.39 -8.86
C ILE A 459 -13.01 0.55 -9.63
N ILE A 460 -12.19 -0.20 -8.91
CA ILE A 460 -11.39 -1.29 -9.45
C ILE A 460 -12.18 -2.57 -9.24
N ILE A 461 -12.43 -3.31 -10.32
CA ILE A 461 -13.25 -4.53 -10.32
C ILE A 461 -12.39 -5.72 -10.73
N GLY A 462 -12.46 -6.83 -10.00
CA GLY A 462 -11.85 -8.11 -10.33
C GLY A 462 -12.79 -9.29 -10.17
N GLU A 463 -12.33 -10.48 -10.57
CA GLU A 463 -13.11 -11.71 -10.38
C GLU A 463 -13.06 -12.18 -8.92
N GLN A 464 -11.86 -12.28 -8.34
CA GLN A 464 -11.64 -12.74 -6.97
C GLN A 464 -10.30 -12.20 -6.47
N VAL A 465 -10.16 -11.94 -5.16
CA VAL A 465 -8.86 -11.67 -4.55
C VAL A 465 -8.04 -12.95 -4.56
N ASN A 466 -6.96 -12.95 -5.32
CA ASN A 466 -5.97 -14.00 -5.43
C ASN A 466 -4.56 -13.39 -5.47
N PRO A 467 -3.47 -14.18 -5.44
CA PRO A 467 -2.12 -13.63 -5.40
C PRO A 467 -1.82 -12.69 -6.57
N GLY A 468 -2.14 -13.06 -7.80
CA GLY A 468 -1.90 -12.22 -8.99
C GLY A 468 -2.69 -10.91 -8.94
N SER A 469 -4.01 -10.96 -8.72
CA SER A 469 -4.85 -9.76 -8.65
C SER A 469 -4.47 -8.83 -7.49
N LEU A 470 -4.00 -9.39 -6.36
CA LEU A 470 -3.50 -8.60 -5.24
C LEU A 470 -2.16 -7.90 -5.58
N GLY A 471 -1.26 -8.61 -6.27
CA GLY A 471 0.00 -8.02 -6.75
C GLY A 471 -0.24 -6.87 -7.73
N ALA A 472 -1.14 -7.07 -8.71
CA ALA A 472 -1.54 -6.03 -9.66
C ALA A 472 -2.18 -4.83 -8.94
N LEU A 473 -3.07 -5.07 -7.97
CA LEU A 473 -3.70 -4.01 -7.18
C LEU A 473 -2.67 -3.19 -6.38
N LEU A 474 -1.70 -3.85 -5.74
CA LEU A 474 -0.63 -3.18 -5.01
C LEU A 474 0.20 -2.30 -5.95
N ALA A 475 0.68 -2.85 -7.06
CA ALA A 475 1.51 -2.12 -8.03
C ALA A 475 0.77 -0.94 -8.68
N HIS A 476 -0.54 -1.07 -8.92
CA HIS A 476 -1.37 0.03 -9.38
C HIS A 476 -1.29 1.24 -8.44
N PHE A 477 -1.49 1.03 -7.14
CA PHE A 477 -1.43 2.13 -6.17
C PHE A 477 -0.01 2.66 -5.97
N GLU A 478 1.01 1.82 -5.99
CA GLU A 478 2.41 2.27 -5.93
C GLU A 478 2.76 3.17 -7.12
N ASN A 479 2.38 2.77 -8.34
CA ASN A 479 2.60 3.54 -9.57
C ASN A 479 1.73 4.80 -9.61
N LYS A 480 0.47 4.74 -9.17
CA LYS A 480 -0.40 5.92 -9.02
C LYS A 480 0.25 6.99 -8.13
N VAL A 481 0.70 6.62 -6.94
CA VAL A 481 1.32 7.53 -5.97
C VAL A 481 2.62 8.13 -6.53
N MET A 482 3.41 7.31 -7.22
CA MET A 482 4.63 7.76 -7.90
C MET A 482 4.33 8.76 -9.02
N PHE A 483 3.36 8.49 -9.90
CA PHE A 483 2.98 9.42 -10.97
C PHE A 483 2.44 10.75 -10.40
N GLN A 484 1.65 10.72 -9.34
CA GLN A 484 1.21 11.92 -8.64
C GLN A 484 2.39 12.73 -8.11
N GLY A 485 3.35 12.08 -7.46
CA GLY A 485 4.57 12.72 -6.98
C GLY A 485 5.40 13.37 -8.10
N PHE A 486 5.44 12.75 -9.28
CA PHE A 486 6.09 13.30 -10.46
C PHE A 486 5.38 14.56 -11.00
N VAL A 487 4.05 14.57 -10.99
CA VAL A 487 3.25 15.75 -11.37
C VAL A 487 3.46 16.88 -10.38
N TRP A 488 3.43 16.59 -9.08
CA TRP A 488 3.65 17.60 -8.01
C TRP A 488 5.12 17.97 -7.83
N ASN A 489 6.03 17.36 -8.56
CA ASN A 489 7.48 17.58 -8.43
C ASN A 489 8.01 17.36 -7.00
N VAL A 490 7.41 16.43 -6.24
CA VAL A 490 7.87 16.10 -4.88
C VAL A 490 8.74 14.84 -4.87
N ASN A 491 9.51 14.63 -3.81
CA ASN A 491 10.22 13.37 -3.59
C ASN A 491 9.33 12.38 -2.84
N SER A 492 8.77 11.40 -3.57
CA SER A 492 7.86 10.39 -3.01
C SER A 492 8.58 9.25 -2.27
N PHE A 493 9.91 9.30 -2.11
CA PHE A 493 10.70 8.16 -1.67
C PHE A 493 11.51 8.39 -0.39
N ASP A 494 11.45 9.60 0.20
CA ASP A 494 11.98 9.93 1.52
C ASP A 494 10.87 10.10 2.58
N GLN A 495 11.25 10.29 3.86
CA GLN A 495 10.32 10.42 4.98
C GLN A 495 10.88 11.31 6.12
N GLU A 496 11.37 12.47 5.80
CA GLU A 496 11.98 13.41 6.77
C GLU A 496 11.00 13.87 7.87
N GLY A 497 9.69 13.91 7.57
CA GLY A 497 8.66 14.38 8.49
C GLY A 497 8.54 13.61 9.81
N VAL A 498 9.08 12.39 9.90
CA VAL A 498 9.04 11.58 11.13
C VAL A 498 10.26 11.76 12.03
N GLN A 499 11.32 12.46 11.58
CA GLN A 499 12.60 12.52 12.28
C GLN A 499 12.55 13.37 13.56
N LEU A 500 11.84 14.50 13.53
CA LEU A 500 11.76 15.38 14.70
C LEU A 500 11.18 14.67 15.93
N GLY A 501 10.08 13.92 15.75
CA GLY A 501 9.47 13.14 16.82
C GLY A 501 10.45 12.13 17.45
N LYS A 502 11.21 11.42 16.62
CA LYS A 502 12.24 10.47 17.10
C LYS A 502 13.36 11.15 17.90
N VAL A 503 13.80 12.34 17.48
CA VAL A 503 14.82 13.11 18.20
C VAL A 503 14.29 13.54 19.56
N LEU A 504 13.06 14.07 19.63
CA LEU A 504 12.45 14.50 20.88
C LEU A 504 12.18 13.32 21.82
N ALA A 505 11.71 12.18 21.31
CA ALA A 505 11.51 10.96 22.11
C ALA A 505 12.83 10.49 22.76
N LYS A 506 13.94 10.50 22.01
CA LYS A 506 15.27 10.17 22.58
C LYS A 506 15.69 11.13 23.69
N ARG A 507 15.42 12.45 23.55
CA ARG A 507 15.68 13.44 24.60
C ARG A 507 14.86 13.17 25.87
N VAL A 508 13.58 12.80 25.71
CA VAL A 508 12.71 12.40 26.84
C VAL A 508 13.31 11.22 27.58
N LEU A 509 13.67 10.14 26.86
CA LEU A 509 14.26 8.94 27.46
C LEU A 509 15.64 9.18 28.10
N ALA A 510 16.37 10.19 27.63
CA ALA A 510 17.66 10.61 28.22
C ALA A 510 17.48 11.60 29.38
N HIS A 511 16.25 11.96 29.77
CA HIS A 511 15.92 13.02 30.75
C HIS A 511 16.48 14.41 30.39
N GLU A 512 16.66 14.67 29.08
CA GLU A 512 17.15 15.94 28.52
C GLU A 512 15.97 16.80 28.05
N THR A 513 15.03 17.08 28.96
CA THR A 513 13.79 17.78 28.65
C THR A 513 13.75 19.19 29.20
N ASP A 514 13.12 20.11 28.48
CA ASP A 514 12.89 21.51 28.86
C ASP A 514 11.52 22.01 28.38
N GLY A 515 11.08 23.15 28.86
CA GLY A 515 9.86 23.82 28.44
C GLY A 515 8.63 22.92 28.40
N ALA A 516 7.86 22.96 27.31
CA ALA A 516 6.67 22.16 27.14
C ALA A 516 6.94 20.65 27.13
N LEU A 517 8.10 20.24 26.55
CA LEU A 517 8.47 18.83 26.49
C LEU A 517 8.62 18.22 27.88
N LYS A 518 9.23 18.99 28.83
CA LYS A 518 9.35 18.56 30.21
C LYS A 518 7.98 18.40 30.89
N VAL A 519 7.09 19.37 30.70
CA VAL A 519 5.75 19.33 31.33
C VAL A 519 4.96 18.11 30.83
N PHE A 520 4.99 17.82 29.52
CA PHE A 520 4.34 16.64 28.97
C PHE A 520 4.98 15.33 29.43
N SER A 521 6.31 15.28 29.59
CA SER A 521 7.00 14.11 30.16
C SER A 521 6.54 13.88 31.62
N ASP A 522 6.50 14.93 32.44
CA ASP A 522 6.05 14.86 33.86
C ASP A 522 4.58 14.39 33.95
N LEU A 523 3.69 14.86 33.03
CA LEU A 523 2.28 14.40 32.97
C LEU A 523 2.15 12.91 32.62
N LEU A 524 3.09 12.37 31.88
CA LEU A 524 3.15 10.96 31.49
C LEU A 524 3.98 10.09 32.43
N ASN A 525 4.49 10.67 33.51
CA ASN A 525 5.37 10.04 34.53
C ASN A 525 6.66 9.44 33.92
N ILE A 526 7.29 10.16 33.02
CA ILE A 526 8.55 9.78 32.38
C ILE A 526 9.66 10.72 32.78
#